data_57ad1c320f10bb7a59d4909b16aafbdf
#
_entry.id   57ad1c320f10bb7a59d4909b16aafbdf
#
_cell.length_a   1.000
_cell.length_b   1.000
_cell.length_c   1.000
_cell.angle_alpha   90.00
_cell.angle_beta   90.00
_cell.angle_gamma   90.00
#
_symmetry.space_group_name_H-M   'P 1'
#
loop_
_entity.id
_entity.type
_entity.pdbx_description
1 polymer ?
#
loop_
_entity_poly.entity_id
_entity_poly.type
_entity_poly.pdbx_seq_one_letter_code
_entity_poly.pdbx_strand_id
1 'polypeptide(L)'
;MALHLFERVAVEDEGEGEAVVCVHGLGGSSNSFTPLMPALARQRVIRIDLPGSARSQRAEGPISIARFVDTLQSVCARLNIARAHWVGHSLGTIVLQNLAVAAPKLVRSLALFGPLITPPDPARTALRSRAAKARSEGLAGMHEITQALLNAALSADTRQRQPLAVAFVRESLMRQEPECYARTCE
;
A
#
# COMPACT_ATOMS: atom_id res chain seq x y z
N MET A 1 6.46 18.45 -5.74
CA MET A 1 5.55 17.45 -5.13
C MET A 1 4.29 18.16 -4.69
N ALA A 2 3.12 17.69 -5.14
CA ALA A 2 1.81 18.11 -4.67
C ALA A 2 1.21 17.01 -3.79
N LEU A 3 0.48 17.39 -2.73
CA LEU A 3 -0.32 16.48 -1.93
C LEU A 3 -1.80 16.80 -2.17
N HIS A 4 -2.53 15.83 -2.67
CA HIS A 4 -3.97 15.90 -2.86
C HIS A 4 -4.71 15.09 -1.81
N LEU A 5 -5.91 15.49 -1.48
CA LEU A 5 -6.83 14.74 -0.63
C LEU A 5 -8.16 14.55 -1.36
N PHE A 6 -8.34 13.41 -2.00
CA PHE A 6 -9.55 13.06 -2.74
C PHE A 6 -10.43 12.14 -1.89
N GLU A 7 -11.59 12.62 -1.44
CA GLU A 7 -12.50 11.84 -0.59
C GLU A 7 -11.78 11.18 0.61
N ARG A 8 -10.88 11.95 1.25
CA ARG A 8 -10.01 11.51 2.35
C ARG A 8 -8.92 10.48 1.96
N VAL A 9 -8.69 10.29 0.68
CA VAL A 9 -7.55 9.50 0.17
C VAL A 9 -6.40 10.43 -0.14
N ALA A 10 -5.28 10.24 0.54
CA ALA A 10 -4.06 11.01 0.35
C ALA A 10 -3.29 10.50 -0.87
N VAL A 11 -2.93 11.42 -1.76
CA VAL A 11 -2.24 11.14 -3.00
C VAL A 11 -1.10 12.13 -3.17
N GLU A 12 0.11 11.64 -3.28
CA GLU A 12 1.29 12.42 -3.67
C GLU A 12 1.47 12.37 -5.18
N ASP A 13 1.67 13.53 -5.79
CA ASP A 13 1.88 13.71 -7.23
C ASP A 13 3.18 14.49 -7.42
N GLU A 14 4.17 13.90 -8.06
CA GLU A 14 5.51 14.46 -8.19
C GLU A 14 6.12 14.19 -9.56
N GLY A 15 6.81 15.18 -10.11
CA GLY A 15 7.46 15.09 -11.41
C GLY A 15 6.54 15.33 -12.59
N GLU A 16 7.05 15.09 -13.77
CA GLU A 16 6.38 15.29 -15.07
C GLU A 16 6.72 14.12 -16.00
N GLY A 17 5.95 13.96 -17.08
CA GLY A 17 6.17 12.90 -18.06
C GLY A 17 5.15 11.75 -17.95
N GLU A 18 5.56 10.54 -18.31
CA GLU A 18 4.67 9.37 -18.26
C GLU A 18 4.31 9.03 -16.80
N ALA A 19 3.03 8.75 -16.57
CA ALA A 19 2.54 8.46 -15.23
C ALA A 19 2.99 7.08 -14.74
N VAL A 20 3.55 7.04 -13.53
CA VAL A 20 3.83 5.83 -12.75
C VAL A 20 3.02 5.89 -11.46
N VAL A 21 2.09 4.97 -11.28
CA VAL A 21 1.24 4.92 -10.08
C VAL A 21 1.69 3.79 -9.16
N CYS A 22 1.97 4.12 -7.91
CA CYS A 22 2.52 3.21 -6.91
C CYS A 22 1.46 2.83 -5.86
N VAL A 23 1.26 1.52 -5.65
CA VAL A 23 0.24 0.94 -4.76
C VAL A 23 0.90 0.02 -3.74
N HIS A 24 0.87 0.43 -2.47
CA HIS A 24 1.55 -0.25 -1.36
C HIS A 24 0.85 -1.53 -0.90
N GLY A 25 1.52 -2.29 -0.05
CA GLY A 25 1.02 -3.48 0.63
C GLY A 25 0.30 -3.17 1.94
N LEU A 26 -0.22 -4.21 2.58
CA LEU A 26 -0.84 -4.13 3.90
C LEU A 26 0.13 -3.51 4.93
N GLY A 27 -0.34 -2.51 5.67
CA GLY A 27 0.47 -1.77 6.64
C GLY A 27 1.51 -0.83 6.01
N GLY A 28 1.46 -0.66 4.68
CA GLY A 28 2.28 0.29 3.95
C GLY A 28 1.68 1.69 3.84
N SER A 29 2.36 2.53 3.09
CA SER A 29 1.93 3.87 2.70
C SER A 29 2.62 4.29 1.40
N SER A 30 2.31 5.48 0.90
CA SER A 30 3.03 6.12 -0.21
C SER A 30 4.55 6.12 -0.02
N ASN A 31 5.01 6.27 1.22
CA ASN A 31 6.43 6.27 1.57
C ASN A 31 7.13 4.94 1.22
N SER A 32 6.41 3.83 1.12
CA SER A 32 7.00 2.53 0.74
C SER A 32 7.78 2.59 -0.58
N PHE A 33 7.48 3.56 -1.43
CA PHE A 33 8.13 3.77 -2.72
C PHE A 33 9.18 4.90 -2.73
N THR A 34 9.43 5.56 -1.60
CA THR A 34 10.45 6.61 -1.49
C THR A 34 11.84 6.16 -1.99
N PRO A 35 12.30 4.92 -1.71
CA PRO A 35 13.58 4.45 -2.23
C PRO A 35 13.64 4.35 -3.77
N LEU A 36 12.51 4.28 -4.46
CA LEU A 36 12.45 4.21 -5.93
C LEU A 36 12.45 5.59 -6.60
N MET A 37 12.19 6.67 -5.85
CA MET A 37 12.05 8.02 -6.42
C MET A 37 13.25 8.48 -7.24
N PRO A 38 14.51 8.22 -6.85
CA PRO A 38 15.65 8.61 -7.69
C PRO A 38 15.66 7.92 -9.06
N ALA A 39 15.22 6.66 -9.15
CA ALA A 39 15.13 5.91 -10.40
C ALA A 39 13.96 6.37 -11.28
N LEU A 40 12.96 7.01 -10.69
CA LEU A 40 11.75 7.49 -11.36
C LEU A 40 11.75 9.01 -11.61
N ALA A 41 12.90 9.67 -11.49
CA ALA A 41 13.03 11.14 -11.57
C ALA A 41 12.59 11.76 -12.91
N ARG A 42 12.44 10.95 -13.98
CA ARG A 42 11.96 11.39 -15.31
C ARG A 42 10.47 11.08 -15.53
N GLN A 43 9.77 10.62 -14.51
CA GLN A 43 8.37 10.21 -14.57
C GLN A 43 7.51 11.13 -13.71
N ARG A 44 6.22 11.20 -14.02
CA ARG A 44 5.21 11.71 -13.10
C ARG A 44 4.81 10.58 -12.17
N VAL A 45 5.25 10.63 -10.91
CA VAL A 45 5.03 9.57 -9.93
C VAL A 45 3.87 9.90 -9.02
N ILE A 46 2.86 9.03 -9.02
CA ILE A 46 1.69 9.12 -8.15
C ILE A 46 1.81 8.03 -7.09
N ARG A 47 1.85 8.42 -5.81
CA ARG A 47 1.93 7.51 -4.67
C ARG A 47 0.69 7.67 -3.81
N ILE A 48 -0.03 6.60 -3.58
CA ILE A 48 -1.35 6.63 -2.94
C ILE A 48 -1.27 5.94 -1.59
N ASP A 49 -1.83 6.57 -0.56
CA ASP A 49 -2.18 5.85 0.66
C ASP A 49 -3.57 5.23 0.44
N LEU A 50 -3.65 3.90 0.37
CA LEU A 50 -4.92 3.21 0.14
C LEU A 50 -5.94 3.51 1.26
N PRO A 51 -7.25 3.50 0.96
CA PRO A 51 -8.29 3.64 1.98
C PRO A 51 -8.03 2.75 3.20
N GLY A 52 -8.14 3.31 4.40
CA GLY A 52 -7.84 2.60 5.65
C GLY A 52 -6.35 2.55 6.01
N SER A 53 -5.45 3.20 5.25
CA SER A 53 -4.01 3.19 5.53
C SER A 53 -3.45 4.60 5.73
N ALA A 54 -2.51 4.73 6.65
CA ALA A 54 -1.72 5.94 6.88
C ALA A 54 -2.58 7.23 6.90
N ARG A 55 -2.36 8.17 5.98
CA ARG A 55 -3.13 9.43 5.91
C ARG A 55 -4.56 9.25 5.39
N SER A 56 -4.88 8.06 4.84
CA SER A 56 -6.21 7.69 4.31
C SER A 56 -7.02 6.82 5.30
N GLN A 57 -6.59 6.69 6.55
CA GLN A 57 -7.26 5.86 7.57
C GLN A 57 -8.70 6.31 7.87
N ARG A 58 -9.05 7.57 7.61
CA ARG A 58 -10.41 8.11 7.78
C ARG A 58 -11.29 7.98 6.53
N ALA A 59 -10.83 7.28 5.50
CA ALA A 59 -11.67 7.02 4.33
C ALA A 59 -12.85 6.13 4.73
N GLU A 60 -14.05 6.57 4.37
CA GLU A 60 -15.30 5.91 4.74
C GLU A 60 -15.61 4.73 3.81
N GLY A 61 -16.49 3.86 4.28
CA GLY A 61 -16.99 2.72 3.53
C GLY A 61 -16.20 1.42 3.75
N PRO A 62 -16.58 0.35 3.07
CA PRO A 62 -15.95 -0.96 3.22
C PRO A 62 -14.51 -0.94 2.72
N ILE A 63 -13.64 -1.71 3.36
CA ILE A 63 -12.30 -2.02 2.86
C ILE A 63 -12.41 -3.32 2.05
N SER A 64 -12.13 -3.24 0.76
CA SER A 64 -12.17 -4.39 -0.15
C SER A 64 -11.28 -4.14 -1.37
N ILE A 65 -10.93 -5.21 -2.08
CA ILE A 65 -10.17 -5.08 -3.34
C ILE A 65 -10.93 -4.26 -4.37
N ALA A 66 -12.25 -4.44 -4.48
CA ALA A 66 -13.09 -3.65 -5.38
C ALA A 66 -13.02 -2.16 -5.02
N ARG A 67 -13.15 -1.80 -3.72
CA ARG A 67 -13.03 -0.40 -3.27
C ARG A 67 -11.66 0.19 -3.59
N PHE A 68 -10.59 -0.58 -3.46
CA PHE A 68 -9.26 -0.11 -3.84
C PHE A 68 -9.17 0.16 -5.34
N VAL A 69 -9.69 -0.74 -6.18
CA VAL A 69 -9.73 -0.57 -7.65
C VAL A 69 -10.51 0.70 -8.03
N ASP A 70 -11.71 0.89 -7.46
CA ASP A 70 -12.53 2.10 -7.70
C ASP A 70 -11.78 3.37 -7.28
N THR A 71 -11.08 3.32 -6.14
CA THR A 71 -10.26 4.44 -5.67
C THR A 71 -9.16 4.77 -6.67
N LEU A 72 -8.44 3.78 -7.20
CA LEU A 72 -7.39 4.01 -8.19
C LEU A 72 -7.94 4.62 -9.47
N GLN A 73 -9.09 4.16 -9.96
CA GLN A 73 -9.75 4.73 -11.13
C GLN A 73 -10.18 6.18 -10.88
N SER A 74 -10.78 6.46 -9.72
CA SER A 74 -11.19 7.82 -9.32
C SER A 74 -9.98 8.76 -9.25
N VAL A 75 -8.88 8.35 -8.62
CA VAL A 75 -7.64 9.13 -8.55
C VAL A 75 -7.11 9.45 -9.95
N CYS A 76 -7.04 8.46 -10.84
CA CYS A 76 -6.59 8.67 -12.22
C CYS A 76 -7.48 9.66 -12.97
N ALA A 77 -8.80 9.54 -12.83
CA ALA A 77 -9.75 10.47 -13.45
C ALA A 77 -9.54 11.92 -12.96
N ARG A 78 -9.37 12.12 -11.65
CA ARG A 78 -9.14 13.44 -11.04
C ARG A 78 -7.79 14.06 -11.45
N LEU A 79 -6.78 13.23 -11.70
CA LEU A 79 -5.45 13.69 -12.12
C LEU A 79 -5.28 13.72 -13.65
N ASN A 80 -6.35 13.45 -14.40
CA ASN A 80 -6.36 13.37 -15.87
C ASN A 80 -5.34 12.35 -16.41
N ILE A 81 -5.23 11.19 -15.74
CA ILE A 81 -4.36 10.09 -16.15
C ILE A 81 -5.19 9.09 -16.96
N ALA A 82 -5.02 9.08 -18.28
CA ALA A 82 -5.72 8.17 -19.17
C ALA A 82 -5.08 6.77 -19.19
N ARG A 83 -3.76 6.68 -18.95
CA ARG A 83 -2.99 5.43 -18.95
C ARG A 83 -1.71 5.59 -18.15
N ALA A 84 -1.33 4.58 -17.36
CA ALA A 84 -0.15 4.64 -16.50
C ALA A 84 0.63 3.33 -16.48
N HIS A 85 1.90 3.41 -16.08
CA HIS A 85 2.66 2.29 -15.53
C HIS A 85 2.27 2.11 -14.07
N TRP A 86 2.13 0.88 -13.62
CA TRP A 86 1.68 0.57 -12.27
C TRP A 86 2.73 -0.24 -11.53
N VAL A 87 3.02 0.19 -10.31
CA VAL A 87 3.97 -0.48 -9.43
C VAL A 87 3.22 -0.92 -8.18
N GLY A 88 3.16 -2.22 -7.92
CA GLY A 88 2.46 -2.80 -6.78
C GLY A 88 3.36 -3.62 -5.89
N HIS A 89 3.11 -3.57 -4.58
CA HIS A 89 3.79 -4.41 -3.60
C HIS A 89 2.76 -5.22 -2.79
N SER A 90 2.97 -6.54 -2.66
CA SER A 90 2.15 -7.43 -1.82
C SER A 90 0.64 -7.28 -2.10
N LEU A 91 -0.18 -6.79 -1.15
CA LEU A 91 -1.60 -6.46 -1.34
C LEU A 91 -1.81 -5.60 -2.60
N GLY A 92 -0.95 -4.61 -2.84
CA GLY A 92 -1.01 -3.77 -4.04
C GLY A 92 -0.95 -4.58 -5.33
N THR A 93 -0.30 -5.75 -5.35
CA THR A 93 -0.26 -6.62 -6.53
C THR A 93 -1.61 -7.26 -6.81
N ILE A 94 -2.36 -7.64 -5.78
CA ILE A 94 -3.74 -8.15 -5.91
C ILE A 94 -4.63 -7.05 -6.49
N VAL A 95 -4.55 -5.85 -5.92
CA VAL A 95 -5.33 -4.69 -6.39
C VAL A 95 -5.05 -4.40 -7.86
N LEU A 96 -3.78 -4.36 -8.26
CA LEU A 96 -3.39 -4.02 -9.64
C LEU A 96 -3.77 -5.10 -10.66
N GLN A 97 -3.75 -6.37 -10.30
CA GLN A 97 -4.24 -7.43 -11.17
C GLN A 97 -5.75 -7.29 -11.39
N ASN A 98 -6.52 -6.99 -10.34
CA ASN A 98 -7.95 -6.70 -10.46
C ASN A 98 -8.22 -5.42 -11.27
N LEU A 99 -7.42 -4.37 -11.09
CA LEU A 99 -7.50 -3.16 -11.91
C LEU A 99 -7.26 -3.47 -13.40
N ALA A 100 -6.27 -4.32 -13.71
CA ALA A 100 -5.97 -4.68 -15.11
C ALA A 100 -7.13 -5.42 -15.79
N VAL A 101 -7.91 -6.18 -15.02
CA VAL A 101 -9.13 -6.84 -15.52
C VAL A 101 -10.28 -5.83 -15.66
N ALA A 102 -10.49 -4.98 -14.64
CA ALA A 102 -11.62 -4.05 -14.60
C ALA A 102 -11.44 -2.85 -15.54
N ALA A 103 -10.21 -2.37 -15.70
CA ALA A 103 -9.89 -1.18 -16.48
C ALA A 103 -8.60 -1.35 -17.31
N PRO A 104 -8.56 -2.30 -18.28
CA PRO A 104 -7.33 -2.63 -19.01
C PRO A 104 -6.76 -1.43 -19.79
N LYS A 105 -7.60 -0.50 -20.23
CA LYS A 105 -7.16 0.71 -20.95
C LYS A 105 -6.31 1.64 -20.08
N LEU A 106 -6.50 1.62 -18.76
CA LEU A 106 -5.75 2.42 -17.80
C LEU A 106 -4.34 1.87 -17.56
N VAL A 107 -4.09 0.61 -17.92
CA VAL A 107 -2.84 -0.08 -17.63
C VAL A 107 -1.93 -0.09 -18.87
N ARG A 108 -0.75 0.52 -18.74
CA ARG A 108 0.34 0.44 -19.74
C ARG A 108 1.24 -0.76 -19.44
N SER A 109 1.63 -0.93 -18.20
CA SER A 109 2.40 -2.08 -17.71
C SER A 109 2.20 -2.26 -16.20
N LEU A 110 2.55 -3.44 -15.71
CA LEU A 110 2.56 -3.79 -14.29
C LEU A 110 3.97 -4.20 -13.87
N ALA A 111 4.47 -3.62 -12.78
CA ALA A 111 5.64 -4.08 -12.05
C ALA A 111 5.17 -4.57 -10.67
N LEU A 112 5.24 -5.85 -10.42
CA LEU A 112 4.64 -6.50 -9.25
C LEU A 112 5.74 -7.07 -8.33
N PHE A 113 5.86 -6.51 -7.13
CA PHE A 113 6.82 -6.94 -6.11
C PHE A 113 6.12 -7.85 -5.09
N GLY A 114 6.58 -9.10 -4.99
CA GLY A 114 5.92 -10.14 -4.18
C GLY A 114 4.49 -10.42 -4.65
N PRO A 115 4.30 -10.82 -5.94
CA PRO A 115 2.97 -10.94 -6.52
C PRO A 115 2.17 -12.06 -5.86
N LEU A 116 0.91 -11.75 -5.57
CA LEU A 116 -0.10 -12.67 -5.06
C LEU A 116 -1.36 -12.52 -5.93
N ILE A 117 -2.04 -13.62 -6.17
CA ILE A 117 -3.42 -13.60 -6.73
C ILE A 117 -4.41 -13.54 -5.57
N THR A 118 -4.19 -14.38 -4.59
CA THR A 118 -4.95 -14.43 -3.34
C THR A 118 -4.04 -14.97 -2.22
N PRO A 119 -4.21 -14.53 -0.97
CA PRO A 119 -3.46 -15.12 0.13
C PRO A 119 -3.79 -16.60 0.29
N PRO A 120 -2.81 -17.51 0.43
CA PRO A 120 -3.07 -18.92 0.76
C PRO A 120 -3.68 -19.06 2.15
N ASP A 121 -4.34 -20.18 2.43
CA ASP A 121 -5.10 -20.38 3.68
C ASP A 121 -4.31 -20.14 4.97
N PRO A 122 -3.02 -20.55 5.10
CA PRO A 122 -2.25 -20.21 6.28
C PRO A 122 -2.05 -18.70 6.45
N ALA A 123 -1.88 -17.96 5.34
CA ALA A 123 -1.73 -16.51 5.38
C ALA A 123 -3.07 -15.83 5.75
N ARG A 124 -4.21 -16.34 5.28
CA ARG A 124 -5.54 -15.83 5.67
C ARG A 124 -5.79 -16.01 7.16
N THR A 125 -5.41 -17.17 7.73
CA THR A 125 -5.50 -17.42 9.17
C THR A 125 -4.63 -16.43 9.95
N ALA A 126 -3.40 -16.20 9.51
CA ALA A 126 -2.51 -15.21 10.12
C ALA A 126 -3.04 -13.77 10.00
N LEU A 127 -3.70 -13.42 8.88
CA LEU A 127 -4.34 -12.11 8.70
C LEU A 127 -5.49 -11.92 9.70
N ARG A 128 -6.38 -12.91 9.85
CA ARG A 128 -7.48 -12.86 10.84
C ARG A 128 -6.95 -12.74 12.28
N SER A 129 -5.91 -13.47 12.63
CA SER A 129 -5.26 -13.37 13.95
C SER A 129 -4.69 -11.98 14.19
N ARG A 130 -4.04 -11.37 13.19
CA ARG A 130 -3.54 -9.99 13.29
C ARG A 130 -4.68 -8.97 13.42
N ALA A 131 -5.78 -9.15 12.68
CA ALA A 131 -6.96 -8.30 12.82
C ALA A 131 -7.53 -8.34 14.24
N ALA A 132 -7.74 -9.54 14.79
CA ALA A 132 -8.22 -9.73 16.14
C ALA A 132 -7.28 -9.08 17.18
N LYS A 133 -5.96 -9.31 17.04
CA LYS A 133 -4.94 -8.74 17.93
C LYS A 133 -4.91 -7.20 17.88
N ALA A 134 -4.94 -6.63 16.69
CA ALA A 134 -4.96 -5.17 16.53
C ALA A 134 -6.19 -4.54 17.19
N ARG A 135 -7.38 -5.16 17.06
CA ARG A 135 -8.60 -4.69 17.73
C ARG A 135 -8.57 -4.80 19.22
N SER A 136 -8.16 -5.96 19.74
CA SER A 136 -8.23 -6.23 21.19
C SER A 136 -7.15 -5.50 21.99
N GLU A 137 -5.97 -5.29 21.42
CA GLU A 137 -4.80 -4.79 22.11
C GLU A 137 -4.36 -3.39 21.64
N GLY A 138 -4.98 -2.87 20.58
CA GLY A 138 -4.69 -1.52 20.07
C GLY A 138 -3.22 -1.35 19.69
N LEU A 139 -2.60 -0.28 20.18
CA LEU A 139 -1.19 0.03 19.86
C LEU A 139 -0.20 -1.03 20.36
N ALA A 140 -0.49 -1.70 21.48
CA ALA A 140 0.35 -2.79 21.98
C ALA A 140 0.32 -3.98 20.98
N GLY A 141 -0.87 -4.35 20.51
CA GLY A 141 -1.03 -5.37 19.47
C GLY A 141 -0.34 -5.00 18.16
N MET A 142 -0.45 -3.74 17.74
CA MET A 142 0.28 -3.25 16.55
C MET A 142 1.80 -3.33 16.73
N HIS A 143 2.32 -3.07 17.94
CA HIS A 143 3.75 -3.22 18.23
C HIS A 143 4.20 -4.68 18.03
N GLU A 144 3.47 -5.64 18.62
CA GLU A 144 3.82 -7.06 18.51
C GLU A 144 3.70 -7.57 17.05
N ILE A 145 2.64 -7.18 16.34
CA ILE A 145 2.47 -7.47 14.92
C ILE A 145 3.68 -6.91 14.13
N THR A 146 4.10 -5.69 14.43
CA THR A 146 5.24 -5.05 13.78
C THR A 146 6.53 -5.82 14.02
N GLN A 147 6.82 -6.25 15.27
CA GLN A 147 8.01 -7.05 15.56
C GLN A 147 8.00 -8.39 14.81
N ALA A 148 6.88 -9.08 14.77
CA ALA A 148 6.73 -10.33 14.04
C ALA A 148 6.96 -10.14 12.52
N LEU A 149 6.39 -9.07 11.95
CA LEU A 149 6.56 -8.76 10.52
C LEU A 149 7.98 -8.33 10.17
N LEU A 150 8.67 -7.56 11.00
CA LEU A 150 10.08 -7.21 10.80
C LEU A 150 10.96 -8.47 10.73
N ASN A 151 10.66 -9.46 11.57
CA ASN A 151 11.39 -10.72 11.56
C ASN A 151 11.07 -11.61 10.35
N ALA A 152 9.83 -11.61 9.90
CA ALA A 152 9.38 -12.45 8.79
C ALA A 152 9.66 -11.86 7.40
N ALA A 153 9.57 -10.54 7.25
CA ALA A 153 9.63 -9.87 5.95
C ALA A 153 11.02 -9.33 5.60
N LEU A 154 11.90 -9.10 6.57
CA LEU A 154 13.26 -8.62 6.34
C LEU A 154 14.28 -9.74 6.50
N SER A 155 15.23 -9.81 5.56
CA SER A 155 16.34 -10.75 5.69
C SER A 155 17.19 -10.46 6.93
N ALA A 156 17.91 -11.47 7.44
CA ALA A 156 18.82 -11.27 8.57
C ALA A 156 19.89 -10.21 8.26
N ASP A 157 20.41 -10.22 7.03
CA ASP A 157 21.38 -9.23 6.57
C ASP A 157 20.80 -7.80 6.59
N THR A 158 19.57 -7.61 6.05
CA THR A 158 18.91 -6.31 6.10
C THR A 158 18.71 -5.83 7.54
N ARG A 159 18.24 -6.70 8.42
CA ARG A 159 18.04 -6.35 9.84
C ARG A 159 19.32 -5.94 10.54
N GLN A 160 20.43 -6.58 10.19
CA GLN A 160 21.73 -6.32 10.81
C GLN A 160 22.44 -5.11 10.22
N ARG A 161 22.39 -4.90 8.90
CA ARG A 161 23.21 -3.93 8.18
C ARG A 161 22.47 -2.66 7.77
N GLN A 162 21.13 -2.68 7.77
CA GLN A 162 20.33 -1.56 7.27
C GLN A 162 19.32 -1.06 8.32
N PRO A 163 19.78 -0.47 9.44
CA PRO A 163 18.91 -0.04 10.52
C PRO A 163 17.87 1.01 10.07
N LEU A 164 18.18 1.82 9.07
CA LEU A 164 17.21 2.77 8.50
C LEU A 164 16.07 2.06 7.78
N ALA A 165 16.33 0.97 7.05
CA ALA A 165 15.28 0.17 6.41
C ALA A 165 14.37 -0.49 7.47
N VAL A 166 14.95 -1.01 8.55
CA VAL A 166 14.19 -1.56 9.68
C VAL A 166 13.32 -0.50 10.34
N ALA A 167 13.88 0.68 10.62
CA ALA A 167 13.15 1.79 11.22
C ALA A 167 12.01 2.27 10.32
N PHE A 168 12.25 2.32 9.02
CA PHE A 168 11.27 2.71 8.03
C PHE A 168 10.06 1.75 7.97
N VAL A 169 10.31 0.44 7.92
CA VAL A 169 9.23 -0.57 7.93
C VAL A 169 8.47 -0.54 9.25
N ARG A 170 9.18 -0.38 10.37
CA ARG A 170 8.57 -0.24 11.71
C ARG A 170 7.64 0.97 11.76
N GLU A 171 8.12 2.13 11.32
CA GLU A 171 7.34 3.37 11.31
C GLU A 171 6.08 3.23 10.46
N SER A 172 6.20 2.63 9.27
CA SER A 172 5.08 2.42 8.37
C SER A 172 3.97 1.58 9.01
N LEU A 173 4.31 0.50 9.72
CA LEU A 173 3.36 -0.36 10.41
C LEU A 173 2.78 0.31 11.66
N MET A 174 3.61 0.98 12.47
CA MET A 174 3.16 1.64 13.71
C MET A 174 2.31 2.89 13.46
N ARG A 175 2.37 3.46 12.26
CA ARG A 175 1.52 4.60 11.85
C ARG A 175 0.07 4.18 11.59
N GLN A 176 -0.19 2.89 11.38
CA GLN A 176 -1.54 2.42 11.09
C GLN A 176 -2.43 2.53 12.33
N GLU A 177 -3.65 3.02 12.14
CA GLU A 177 -4.67 2.98 13.16
C GLU A 177 -5.13 1.51 13.32
N PRO A 178 -5.20 0.96 14.55
CA PRO A 178 -5.42 -0.48 14.76
C PRO A 178 -6.68 -1.05 14.12
N GLU A 179 -7.81 -0.36 14.23
CA GLU A 179 -9.07 -0.81 13.60
C GLU A 179 -8.99 -0.77 12.07
N CYS A 180 -8.37 0.27 11.50
CA CYS A 180 -8.21 0.37 10.04
C CYS A 180 -7.28 -0.72 9.51
N TYR A 181 -6.20 -1.03 10.24
CA TYR A 181 -5.32 -2.15 9.91
C TYR A 181 -6.07 -3.48 9.97
N ALA A 182 -6.87 -3.71 11.03
CA ALA A 182 -7.67 -4.91 11.19
C ALA A 182 -8.64 -5.11 10.02
N ARG A 183 -9.38 -4.06 9.66
CA ARG A 183 -10.31 -4.08 8.50
C ARG A 183 -9.60 -4.37 7.17
N THR A 184 -8.35 -3.94 7.03
CA THR A 184 -7.56 -4.22 5.83
C THR A 184 -7.04 -5.66 5.80
N CYS A 185 -6.91 -6.32 6.96
CA CYS A 185 -6.56 -7.74 7.06
C CYS A 185 -7.72 -8.68 6.68
N GLU A 186 -8.96 -8.25 6.80
CA GLU A 186 -10.21 -9.01 6.53
C GLU A 186 -10.64 -8.95 5.08
#